data_69c8707f8b155da9c65b5e64513ff2f1
#
_entry.id   69c8707f8b155da9c65b5e64513ff2f1
#
_cell.length_a   1.000
_cell.length_b   1.000
_cell.length_c   1.000
_cell.angle_alpha   90.00
_cell.angle_beta   90.00
_cell.angle_gamma   90.00
#
_symmetry.space_group_name_H-M   'P 1'
#
loop_
_entity.id
_entity.type
_entity.pdbx_description
1 polymer ?
#
loop_
_entity_poly.entity_id
_entity_poly.type
_entity_poly.pdbx_seq_one_letter_code
_entity_poly.pdbx_strand_id
1 'polypeptide(L)'
;VARALALAGREVVVLEAAEAIGTETSSRNSEVIHAGIYYPTGSLKARLCVAGKHALYEFCAARGIAHRRCTKLIVATRPDQVGQLEKIAAQAHANGAGDLELIDGAAARRIEPLLSCDAALVSPTTGIVDSHALMLAFQGDAEDRGAAIAFMTPVLGGEVRNDGIELQVGGAEPMTLRARGVVN
;
A
#
# COMPACT_ATOMS: atom_id res chain seq x y z
N VAL A 1 -10.05 1.52 4.49
CA VAL A 1 -11.07 2.46 4.97
C VAL A 1 -12.14 1.71 5.75
N ALA A 2 -12.83 0.71 5.16
CA ALA A 2 -13.92 -0.05 5.78
C ALA A 2 -13.53 -0.61 7.16
N ARG A 3 -12.38 -1.31 7.26
CA ARG A 3 -11.84 -1.80 8.53
C ARG A 3 -11.72 -0.69 9.59
N ALA A 4 -11.16 0.46 9.24
CA ALA A 4 -10.95 1.55 10.19
C ALA A 4 -12.26 2.14 10.69
N LEU A 5 -13.25 2.25 9.82
CA LEU A 5 -14.60 2.74 10.19
C LEU A 5 -15.35 1.72 11.07
N ALA A 6 -15.27 0.43 10.74
CA ALA A 6 -15.88 -0.64 11.53
C ALA A 6 -15.24 -0.73 12.93
N LEU A 7 -13.91 -0.65 13.03
CA LEU A 7 -13.21 -0.58 14.31
C LEU A 7 -13.59 0.66 15.15
N ALA A 8 -13.99 1.75 14.51
CA ALA A 8 -14.51 2.95 15.17
C ALA A 8 -16.02 2.87 15.49
N GLY A 9 -16.63 1.68 15.36
CA GLY A 9 -18.05 1.44 15.68
C GLY A 9 -19.03 2.07 14.67
N ARG A 10 -18.57 2.31 13.43
CA ARG A 10 -19.46 2.79 12.37
C ARG A 10 -20.11 1.59 11.67
N GLU A 11 -21.37 1.75 11.30
CA GLU A 11 -22.04 0.85 10.37
C GLU A 11 -21.42 1.05 8.97
N VAL A 12 -20.94 -0.03 8.37
CA VAL A 12 -20.21 0.00 7.11
C VAL A 12 -20.73 -1.05 6.15
N VAL A 13 -21.02 -0.63 4.93
CA VAL A 13 -21.31 -1.53 3.81
C VAL A 13 -20.29 -1.24 2.71
N VAL A 14 -19.62 -2.28 2.22
CA VAL A 14 -18.75 -2.24 1.05
C VAL A 14 -19.53 -2.82 -0.13
N LEU A 15 -19.64 -2.05 -1.21
CA LEU A 15 -20.28 -2.50 -2.45
C LEU A 15 -19.17 -2.82 -3.46
N GLU A 16 -19.05 -4.08 -3.85
CA GLU A 16 -18.07 -4.55 -4.82
C GLU A 16 -18.80 -5.03 -6.09
N ALA A 17 -18.39 -4.50 -7.24
CA ALA A 17 -19.01 -4.87 -8.51
C ALA A 17 -18.63 -6.29 -8.96
N ALA A 18 -17.45 -6.77 -8.55
CA ALA A 18 -16.97 -8.11 -8.90
C ALA A 18 -17.47 -9.18 -7.93
N GLU A 19 -17.14 -10.43 -8.25
CA GLU A 19 -17.49 -11.61 -7.44
C GLU A 19 -16.58 -11.81 -6.22
N ALA A 20 -15.44 -11.12 -6.16
CA ALA A 20 -14.46 -11.23 -5.09
C ALA A 20 -13.69 -9.91 -4.89
N ILE A 21 -13.04 -9.78 -3.72
CA ILE A 21 -12.14 -8.67 -3.46
C ILE A 21 -10.87 -8.77 -4.33
N GLY A 22 -10.25 -7.62 -4.61
CA GLY A 22 -8.91 -7.56 -5.18
C GLY A 22 -8.79 -8.00 -6.63
N THR A 23 -9.87 -8.09 -7.38
CA THR A 23 -9.87 -8.54 -8.78
C THR A 23 -9.20 -7.56 -9.76
N GLU A 24 -8.99 -6.32 -9.34
CA GLU A 24 -8.40 -5.24 -10.13
C GLU A 24 -6.97 -4.90 -9.67
N THR A 25 -6.69 -3.64 -9.40
CA THR A 25 -5.34 -3.12 -9.07
C THR A 25 -4.70 -3.80 -7.86
N SER A 26 -5.50 -4.20 -6.86
CA SER A 26 -4.97 -4.80 -5.63
C SER A 26 -4.34 -6.18 -5.83
N SER A 27 -4.70 -6.91 -6.89
CA SER A 27 -4.06 -8.17 -7.27
C SER A 27 -2.99 -8.02 -8.35
N ARG A 28 -2.81 -6.80 -8.88
CA ARG A 28 -1.90 -6.51 -10.01
C ARG A 28 -0.80 -5.55 -9.59
N ASN A 29 -0.10 -5.90 -8.53
CA ASN A 29 1.00 -5.12 -7.97
C ASN A 29 2.25 -6.00 -7.78
N SER A 30 3.36 -5.39 -7.44
CA SER A 30 4.64 -6.08 -7.23
C SER A 30 4.84 -6.57 -5.79
N GLU A 31 3.84 -6.43 -4.92
CA GLU A 31 3.86 -6.80 -3.50
C GLU A 31 4.99 -6.16 -2.69
N VAL A 32 5.58 -5.08 -3.22
CA VAL A 32 6.69 -4.38 -2.58
C VAL A 32 6.19 -3.47 -1.47
N ILE A 33 6.74 -3.65 -0.27
CA ILE A 33 6.62 -2.68 0.83
C ILE A 33 7.64 -1.57 0.56
N HIS A 34 7.16 -0.45 0.03
CA HIS A 34 7.98 0.69 -0.34
C HIS A 34 8.50 1.47 0.86
N ALA A 35 9.78 1.86 0.83
CA ALA A 35 10.41 2.61 1.92
C ALA A 35 10.11 4.13 1.91
N GLY A 36 9.55 4.69 0.83
CA GLY A 36 9.26 6.14 0.74
C GLY A 36 10.39 6.98 0.15
N ILE A 37 11.31 6.36 -0.60
CA ILE A 37 12.59 6.92 -1.05
C ILE A 37 12.42 8.05 -2.07
N TYR A 38 11.55 7.86 -3.08
CA TYR A 38 11.57 8.65 -4.33
C TYR A 38 10.57 9.80 -4.38
N TYR A 39 9.69 9.92 -3.42
CA TYR A 39 8.57 10.86 -3.52
C TYR A 39 8.99 12.27 -3.15
N PRO A 40 8.39 13.31 -3.77
CA PRO A 40 8.67 14.68 -3.43
C PRO A 40 8.50 14.94 -1.93
N THR A 41 9.49 15.57 -1.32
CA THR A 41 9.50 15.86 0.12
C THR A 41 8.27 16.69 0.52
N GLY A 42 7.64 16.34 1.64
CA GLY A 42 6.42 16.98 2.13
C GLY A 42 5.12 16.53 1.47
N SER A 43 5.17 15.77 0.37
CA SER A 43 3.96 15.23 -0.27
C SER A 43 3.24 14.24 0.64
N LEU A 44 1.92 14.12 0.49
CA LEU A 44 1.13 13.09 1.17
C LEU A 44 1.69 11.69 0.86
N LYS A 45 2.11 11.45 -0.37
CA LYS A 45 2.66 10.17 -0.80
C LYS A 45 3.95 9.82 -0.05
N ALA A 46 4.87 10.76 0.16
CA ALA A 46 6.07 10.56 0.97
C ALA A 46 5.73 10.23 2.41
N ARG A 47 4.90 11.07 3.05
CA ARG A 47 4.50 10.92 4.45
C ARG A 47 3.77 9.62 4.72
N LEU A 48 2.76 9.32 3.89
CA LEU A 48 1.93 8.12 4.06
C LEU A 48 2.69 6.83 3.71
N CYS A 49 3.64 6.88 2.77
CA CYS A 49 4.46 5.71 2.44
C CYS A 49 5.40 5.35 3.61
N VAL A 50 6.07 6.31 4.22
CA VAL A 50 6.94 6.06 5.38
C VAL A 50 6.14 5.57 6.58
N ALA A 51 5.05 6.25 6.95
CA ALA A 51 4.19 5.84 8.05
C ALA A 51 3.53 4.47 7.78
N GLY A 52 3.02 4.29 6.56
CA GLY A 52 2.37 3.05 6.13
C GLY A 52 3.31 1.85 6.12
N LYS A 53 4.59 2.03 5.77
CA LYS A 53 5.61 0.97 5.85
C LYS A 53 5.70 0.39 7.27
N HIS A 54 5.81 1.24 8.28
CA HIS A 54 5.91 0.79 9.67
C HIS A 54 4.63 0.10 10.13
N ALA A 55 3.48 0.74 9.91
CA ALA A 55 2.19 0.17 10.26
C ALA A 55 1.91 -1.16 9.54
N LEU A 56 2.38 -1.33 8.30
CA LEU A 56 2.21 -2.56 7.53
C LEU A 56 3.03 -3.71 8.12
N TYR A 57 4.30 -3.48 8.46
CA TYR A 57 5.12 -4.50 9.11
C TYR A 57 4.54 -4.94 10.46
N GLU A 58 4.10 -3.99 11.29
CA GLU A 58 3.45 -4.27 12.58
C GLU A 58 2.16 -5.07 12.39
N PHE A 59 1.32 -4.65 11.46
CA PHE A 59 0.06 -5.33 11.15
C PHE A 59 0.28 -6.75 10.66
N CYS A 60 1.20 -6.95 9.71
CA CYS A 60 1.51 -8.26 9.17
C CYS A 60 2.06 -9.20 10.25
N ALA A 61 2.97 -8.72 11.09
CA ALA A 61 3.50 -9.50 12.21
C ALA A 61 2.40 -9.91 13.20
N ALA A 62 1.51 -8.97 13.56
CA ALA A 62 0.41 -9.21 14.50
C ALA A 62 -0.66 -10.20 13.95
N ARG A 63 -0.77 -10.33 12.63
CA ARG A 63 -1.77 -11.17 11.96
C ARG A 63 -1.20 -12.43 11.32
N GLY A 64 0.10 -12.70 11.46
CA GLY A 64 0.75 -13.84 10.84
C GLY A 64 0.77 -13.80 9.30
N ILE A 65 0.64 -12.60 8.71
CA ILE A 65 0.68 -12.41 7.26
C ILE A 65 2.13 -12.55 6.80
N ALA A 66 2.36 -13.37 5.78
CA ALA A 66 3.68 -13.60 5.22
C ALA A 66 4.26 -12.28 4.66
N HIS A 67 5.40 -11.88 5.19
CA HIS A 67 6.13 -10.69 4.77
C HIS A 67 7.61 -10.85 5.06
N ARG A 68 8.46 -10.12 4.34
CA ARG A 68 9.90 -10.18 4.53
C ARG A 68 10.56 -8.85 4.20
N ARG A 69 11.47 -8.39 5.06
CA ARG A 69 12.43 -7.33 4.73
C ARG A 69 13.53 -7.94 3.89
N CYS A 70 13.42 -7.84 2.57
CA CYS A 70 14.35 -8.48 1.64
C CYS A 70 15.41 -7.52 1.10
N THR A 71 15.42 -6.27 1.57
CA THR A 71 16.31 -5.21 1.09
C THR A 71 16.03 -4.83 -0.37
N LYS A 72 16.55 -3.71 -0.81
CA LYS A 72 16.55 -3.26 -2.20
C LYS A 72 17.86 -2.57 -2.50
N LEU A 73 18.45 -2.87 -3.64
CA LEU A 73 19.59 -2.16 -4.18
C LEU A 73 19.14 -1.22 -5.30
N ILE A 74 19.58 0.04 -5.23
CA ILE A 74 19.45 1.02 -6.29
C ILE A 74 20.86 1.27 -6.82
N VAL A 75 21.12 0.93 -8.06
CA VAL A 75 22.48 0.79 -8.58
C VAL A 75 22.87 1.90 -9.55
N ALA A 76 24.13 2.32 -9.49
CA ALA A 76 24.82 3.08 -10.52
C ALA A 76 25.71 2.12 -11.33
N THR A 77 25.37 1.91 -12.58
CA THR A 77 26.12 1.02 -13.48
C THR A 77 27.26 1.76 -14.20
N ARG A 78 27.40 3.06 -13.98
CA ARG A 78 28.46 3.95 -14.51
C ARG A 78 28.82 5.01 -13.48
N PRO A 79 30.10 5.48 -13.49
CA PRO A 79 30.57 6.48 -12.52
C PRO A 79 29.77 7.79 -12.52
N ASP A 80 29.29 8.24 -13.69
CA ASP A 80 28.48 9.46 -13.84
C ASP A 80 27.11 9.40 -13.14
N GLN A 81 26.65 8.20 -12.77
CA GLN A 81 25.38 7.96 -12.08
C GLN A 81 25.50 7.99 -10.54
N VAL A 82 26.71 7.91 -9.99
CA VAL A 82 26.91 7.85 -8.52
C VAL A 82 26.32 9.07 -7.83
N GLY A 83 26.52 10.28 -8.37
CA GLY A 83 25.94 11.50 -7.83
C GLY A 83 24.40 11.51 -7.82
N GLN A 84 23.73 10.67 -8.63
CA GLN A 84 22.29 10.50 -8.56
C GLN A 84 21.86 9.67 -7.33
N LEU A 85 22.64 8.67 -6.94
CA LEU A 85 22.39 7.90 -5.71
C LEU A 85 22.46 8.79 -4.47
N GLU A 86 23.43 9.71 -4.42
CA GLU A 86 23.58 10.68 -3.33
C GLU A 86 22.34 11.60 -3.22
N LYS A 87 21.82 12.06 -4.36
CA LYS A 87 20.58 12.87 -4.40
C LYS A 87 19.36 12.07 -3.90
N ILE A 88 19.26 10.81 -4.31
CA ILE A 88 18.19 9.91 -3.84
C ILE A 88 18.31 9.69 -2.34
N ALA A 89 19.52 9.49 -1.81
CA ALA A 89 19.75 9.32 -0.38
C ALA A 89 19.35 10.58 0.42
N ALA A 90 19.73 11.77 -0.08
CA ALA A 90 19.37 13.04 0.55
C ALA A 90 17.84 13.25 0.57
N GLN A 91 17.17 12.95 -0.53
CA GLN A 91 15.70 13.03 -0.60
C GLN A 91 15.00 12.03 0.33
N ALA A 92 15.50 10.80 0.37
CA ALA A 92 14.97 9.78 1.27
C ALA A 92 15.12 10.18 2.74
N HIS A 93 16.28 10.74 3.12
CA HIS A 93 16.51 11.30 4.44
C HIS A 93 15.51 12.39 4.79
N ALA A 94 15.29 13.34 3.87
CA ALA A 94 14.31 14.42 4.04
C ALA A 94 12.87 13.91 4.17
N ASN A 95 12.57 12.72 3.66
CA ASN A 95 11.28 12.04 3.77
C ASN A 95 11.12 11.22 5.06
N GLY A 96 12.17 11.09 5.88
CA GLY A 96 12.17 10.21 7.04
C GLY A 96 12.46 8.73 6.73
N ALA A 97 12.97 8.44 5.52
CA ALA A 97 13.47 7.12 5.10
C ALA A 97 15.01 7.13 5.07
N GLY A 98 15.63 7.63 6.13
CA GLY A 98 17.07 7.91 6.21
C GLY A 98 17.97 6.73 6.54
N ASP A 99 17.45 5.50 6.48
CA ASP A 99 18.17 4.26 6.75
C ASP A 99 18.91 3.68 5.52
N LEU A 100 19.14 4.52 4.51
CA LEU A 100 19.83 4.16 3.27
C LEU A 100 21.34 4.23 3.44
N GLU A 101 22.06 3.26 2.87
CA GLU A 101 23.52 3.18 2.90
C GLU A 101 24.08 3.18 1.47
N LEU A 102 25.00 4.10 1.19
CA LEU A 102 25.76 4.11 -0.07
C LEU A 102 26.97 3.20 0.06
N ILE A 103 27.06 2.22 -0.84
CA ILE A 103 28.15 1.21 -0.87
C ILE A 103 28.82 1.20 -2.24
N ASP A 104 30.06 0.72 -2.30
CA ASP A 104 30.77 0.50 -3.55
C ASP A 104 30.29 -0.76 -4.30
N GLY A 105 30.71 -0.90 -5.56
CA GLY A 105 30.32 -2.05 -6.39
C GLY A 105 30.83 -3.40 -5.86
N ALA A 106 31.94 -3.42 -5.10
CA ALA A 106 32.45 -4.65 -4.50
C ALA A 106 31.56 -5.09 -3.35
N ALA A 107 31.11 -4.15 -2.51
CA ALA A 107 30.14 -4.42 -1.45
C ALA A 107 28.78 -4.84 -2.02
N ALA A 108 28.32 -4.20 -3.09
CA ALA A 108 27.08 -4.56 -3.76
C ALA A 108 27.10 -6.01 -4.29
N ARG A 109 28.22 -6.45 -4.87
CA ARG A 109 28.40 -7.84 -5.33
C ARG A 109 28.45 -8.86 -4.21
N ARG A 110 28.81 -8.49 -2.98
CA ARG A 110 28.68 -9.40 -1.83
C ARG A 110 27.22 -9.67 -1.45
N ILE A 111 26.34 -8.71 -1.73
CA ILE A 111 24.89 -8.85 -1.48
C ILE A 111 24.23 -9.60 -2.64
N GLU A 112 24.54 -9.20 -3.88
CA GLU A 112 24.00 -9.80 -5.10
C GLU A 112 25.15 -10.09 -6.08
N PRO A 113 25.66 -11.34 -6.11
CA PRO A 113 26.86 -11.72 -6.86
C PRO A 113 26.82 -11.47 -8.36
N LEU A 114 25.64 -11.50 -8.97
CA LEU A 114 25.45 -11.29 -10.41
C LEU A 114 25.40 -9.81 -10.81
N LEU A 115 25.45 -8.90 -9.82
CA LEU A 115 25.32 -7.48 -10.06
C LEU A 115 26.64 -6.89 -10.60
N SER A 116 26.52 -6.08 -11.67
CA SER A 116 27.61 -5.26 -12.21
C SER A 116 27.27 -3.79 -12.01
N CYS A 117 27.94 -3.11 -11.08
CA CYS A 117 27.77 -1.69 -10.80
C CYS A 117 29.01 -1.08 -10.17
N ASP A 118 29.12 0.26 -10.24
CA ASP A 118 30.18 1.04 -9.59
C ASP A 118 29.83 1.37 -8.14
N ALA A 119 28.54 1.62 -7.87
CA ALA A 119 28.02 1.88 -6.54
C ALA A 119 26.56 1.43 -6.42
N ALA A 120 26.09 1.26 -5.20
CA ALA A 120 24.68 0.99 -4.91
C ALA A 120 24.23 1.72 -3.65
N LEU A 121 22.94 2.07 -3.61
CA LEU A 121 22.26 2.54 -2.42
C LEU A 121 21.42 1.37 -1.86
N VAL A 122 21.71 0.96 -0.65
CA VAL A 122 21.01 -0.13 0.05
C VAL A 122 19.81 0.45 0.79
N SER A 123 18.63 -0.12 0.59
CA SER A 123 17.41 0.19 1.35
C SER A 123 17.03 -1.03 2.19
N PRO A 124 17.41 -1.09 3.46
CA PRO A 124 17.22 -2.27 4.30
C PRO A 124 15.77 -2.51 4.70
N THR A 125 14.93 -1.48 4.66
CA THR A 125 13.53 -1.54 5.09
C THR A 125 12.53 -1.75 3.95
N THR A 126 12.99 -1.82 2.71
CA THR A 126 12.19 -2.30 1.59
C THR A 126 11.95 -3.81 1.74
N GLY A 127 10.73 -4.24 1.50
CA GLY A 127 10.36 -5.64 1.64
C GLY A 127 9.26 -6.07 0.69
N ILE A 128 8.76 -7.26 0.95
CA ILE A 128 7.63 -7.85 0.24
C ILE A 128 6.58 -8.35 1.22
N VAL A 129 5.34 -8.41 0.79
CA VAL A 129 4.19 -8.88 1.57
C VAL A 129 3.31 -9.75 0.70
N ASP A 130 2.67 -10.74 1.28
CA ASP A 130 1.52 -11.44 0.67
C ASP A 130 0.34 -10.47 0.66
N SER A 131 0.13 -9.82 -0.49
CA SER A 131 -0.93 -8.81 -0.65
C SER A 131 -2.32 -9.43 -0.57
N HIS A 132 -2.45 -10.71 -0.93
CA HIS A 132 -3.73 -11.41 -0.88
C HIS A 132 -4.14 -11.70 0.56
N ALA A 133 -3.23 -12.28 1.35
CA ALA A 133 -3.45 -12.49 2.78
C ALA A 133 -3.70 -11.16 3.52
N LEU A 134 -3.05 -10.07 3.11
CA LEU A 134 -3.28 -8.73 3.65
C LEU A 134 -4.71 -8.24 3.39
N MET A 135 -5.20 -8.40 2.16
CA MET A 135 -6.59 -8.02 1.81
C MET A 135 -7.60 -8.82 2.61
N LEU A 136 -7.42 -10.15 2.71
CA LEU A 136 -8.29 -11.02 3.51
C LEU A 136 -8.29 -10.65 4.98
N ALA A 137 -7.13 -10.28 5.54
CA ALA A 137 -7.05 -9.82 6.93
C ALA A 137 -7.79 -8.50 7.16
N PHE A 138 -7.74 -7.56 6.21
CA PHE A 138 -8.52 -6.33 6.30
C PHE A 138 -10.02 -6.59 6.18
N GLN A 139 -10.42 -7.52 5.32
CA GLN A 139 -11.80 -7.95 5.18
C GLN A 139 -12.31 -8.57 6.48
N GLY A 140 -11.62 -9.60 6.98
CA GLY A 140 -12.02 -10.29 8.21
C GLY A 140 -12.13 -9.35 9.40
N ASP A 141 -11.14 -8.45 9.59
CA ASP A 141 -11.21 -7.44 10.66
C ASP A 141 -12.44 -6.51 10.56
N ALA A 142 -12.85 -6.18 9.32
CA ALA A 142 -14.03 -5.34 9.10
C ALA A 142 -15.32 -6.11 9.40
N GLU A 143 -15.43 -7.34 8.92
CA GLU A 143 -16.59 -8.23 9.11
C GLU A 143 -16.77 -8.63 10.58
N ASP A 144 -15.68 -8.91 11.30
CA ASP A 144 -15.66 -9.19 12.75
C ASP A 144 -16.21 -8.02 13.58
N ARG A 145 -16.22 -6.82 13.00
CA ARG A 145 -16.78 -5.59 13.58
C ARG A 145 -18.10 -5.15 12.97
N GLY A 146 -18.77 -6.08 12.26
CA GLY A 146 -20.11 -5.89 11.72
C GLY A 146 -20.18 -5.15 10.40
N ALA A 147 -19.07 -4.95 9.67
CA ALA A 147 -19.13 -4.48 8.30
C ALA A 147 -19.71 -5.57 7.38
N ALA A 148 -20.56 -5.17 6.44
CA ALA A 148 -21.06 -6.06 5.39
C ALA A 148 -20.31 -5.79 4.08
N ILE A 149 -19.99 -6.85 3.33
CA ILE A 149 -19.44 -6.74 1.98
C ILE A 149 -20.41 -7.40 1.02
N ALA A 150 -20.95 -6.63 0.10
CA ALA A 150 -21.88 -7.10 -0.93
C ALA A 150 -21.14 -7.18 -2.27
N PHE A 151 -20.92 -8.41 -2.74
CA PHE A 151 -20.34 -8.69 -4.05
C PHE A 151 -21.39 -8.62 -5.16
N MET A 152 -20.96 -8.56 -6.40
CA MET A 152 -21.83 -8.45 -7.58
C MET A 152 -22.85 -7.29 -7.48
N THR A 153 -22.43 -6.22 -6.81
CA THR A 153 -23.28 -5.11 -6.40
C THR A 153 -22.71 -3.78 -6.91
N PRO A 154 -22.76 -3.53 -8.23
CA PRO A 154 -22.18 -2.32 -8.82
C PRO A 154 -22.96 -1.07 -8.43
N VAL A 155 -22.23 0.01 -8.12
CA VAL A 155 -22.82 1.34 -7.96
C VAL A 155 -22.99 1.95 -9.36
N LEU A 156 -24.22 2.26 -9.72
CA LEU A 156 -24.58 2.80 -11.04
C LEU A 156 -24.58 4.34 -11.06
N GLY A 157 -24.78 4.95 -9.91
CA GLY A 157 -24.83 6.40 -9.76
C GLY A 157 -25.17 6.80 -8.35
N GLY A 158 -25.22 8.09 -8.10
CA GLY A 158 -25.63 8.61 -6.80
C GLY A 158 -25.84 10.11 -6.81
N GLU A 159 -26.60 10.59 -5.82
CA GLU A 159 -26.89 12.00 -5.63
C GLU A 159 -26.69 12.41 -4.17
N VAL A 160 -26.09 13.57 -3.98
CA VAL A 160 -26.01 14.20 -2.64
C VAL A 160 -27.38 14.84 -2.35
N ARG A 161 -27.98 14.44 -1.23
CA ARG A 161 -29.23 14.98 -0.69
C ARG A 161 -28.97 15.81 0.57
N ASN A 162 -29.95 16.50 1.05
CA ASN A 162 -29.83 17.31 2.27
C ASN A 162 -29.56 16.47 3.53
N ASP A 163 -29.98 15.20 3.52
CA ASP A 163 -29.92 14.27 4.66
C ASP A 163 -29.02 13.05 4.44
N GLY A 164 -28.19 13.07 3.41
CA GLY A 164 -27.24 11.99 3.10
C GLY A 164 -26.91 11.87 1.62
N ILE A 165 -26.41 10.72 1.24
CA ILE A 165 -26.07 10.37 -0.13
C ILE A 165 -26.92 9.18 -0.54
N GLU A 166 -27.63 9.33 -1.63
CA GLU A 166 -28.46 8.29 -2.23
C GLU A 166 -27.69 7.62 -3.35
N LEU A 167 -27.51 6.30 -3.27
CA LEU A 167 -26.82 5.50 -4.27
C LEU A 167 -27.80 4.61 -5.00
N GLN A 168 -27.66 4.54 -6.32
CA GLN A 168 -28.34 3.57 -7.17
C GLN A 168 -27.43 2.35 -7.33
N VAL A 169 -27.88 1.22 -6.85
CA VAL A 169 -27.13 -0.02 -6.79
C VAL A 169 -27.78 -1.02 -7.74
N GLY A 170 -26.95 -1.61 -8.61
CA GLY A 170 -27.34 -2.67 -9.54
C GLY A 170 -27.09 -4.06 -8.97
N GLY A 171 -27.04 -5.06 -9.86
CA GLY A 171 -26.85 -6.46 -9.51
C GLY A 171 -28.15 -7.25 -9.65
N ALA A 172 -28.23 -8.40 -8.97
CA ALA A 172 -29.39 -9.29 -9.05
C ALA A 172 -30.67 -8.66 -8.46
N GLU A 173 -30.50 -7.84 -7.44
CA GLU A 173 -31.60 -7.11 -6.77
C GLU A 173 -31.28 -5.61 -6.77
N PRO A 174 -31.61 -4.87 -7.85
CA PRO A 174 -31.38 -3.44 -7.90
C PRO A 174 -32.12 -2.70 -6.80
N MET A 175 -31.43 -1.77 -6.14
CA MET A 175 -32.01 -1.01 -5.03
C MET A 175 -31.46 0.41 -4.96
N THR A 176 -32.11 1.23 -4.18
CA THR A 176 -31.60 2.53 -3.73
C THR A 176 -31.11 2.39 -2.29
N LEU A 177 -29.85 2.74 -2.06
CA LEU A 177 -29.22 2.72 -0.74
C LEU A 177 -28.95 4.16 -0.29
N ARG A 178 -29.29 4.49 0.95
CA ARG A 178 -28.97 5.78 1.54
C ARG A 178 -27.83 5.65 2.56
N ALA A 179 -26.82 6.51 2.43
CA ALA A 179 -25.65 6.54 3.31
C ALA A 179 -25.40 7.96 3.85
N ARG A 180 -24.85 8.06 5.05
CA ARG A 180 -24.40 9.34 5.62
C ARG A 180 -23.09 9.84 5.01
N GLY A 181 -22.29 8.93 4.50
CA GLY A 181 -21.01 9.20 3.81
C GLY A 181 -20.66 8.08 2.86
N VAL A 182 -20.01 8.42 1.78
CA VAL A 182 -19.53 7.49 0.75
C VAL A 182 -18.05 7.75 0.54
N VAL A 183 -17.29 6.67 0.42
CA VAL A 183 -15.86 6.70 0.07
C VAL A 183 -15.68 5.86 -1.19
N ASN A 184 -15.16 6.49 -2.23
CA ASN A 184 -14.81 5.85 -3.51
C ASN A 184 -13.29 5.93 -3.73
#